data_76d0ff1f3265f08057851dcefd2f0503
#
_entry.id   76d0ff1f3265f08057851dcefd2f0503
#
_cell.length_a   1.000
_cell.length_b   1.000
_cell.length_c   1.000
_cell.angle_alpha   90.00
_cell.angle_beta   90.00
_cell.angle_gamma   90.00
#
_symmetry.space_group_name_H-M   'P 1'
#
loop_
_entity.id
_entity.type
_entity.pdbx_description
1 polymer ?
#
loop_
_entity_poly.entity_id
_entity_poly.type
_entity_poly.pdbx_seq_one_letter_code
_entity_poly.pdbx_strand_id
1 'polypeptide(L)'
;MSADHEEVRALVQRYARAVDDRDVDAVAALFHPDAEVTGARGGQGVAEWLDTLRTPRTFPTSMHVLGDPLIRFGPGEDEAALDTYAVVYQLGDRSTGGGDLTLGIRYLDDLVRHRGRWVILRRRSETVWMR
;
A
#
# COMPACT_ATOMS: atom_id res chain seq x y z
N MET A 1 13.29 -11.86 16.86
CA MET A 1 12.87 -11.41 15.53
C MET A 1 14.03 -10.79 14.80
N SER A 2 14.27 -11.14 13.55
CA SER A 2 15.38 -10.56 12.79
C SER A 2 15.08 -9.09 12.42
N ALA A 3 16.15 -8.33 12.15
CA ALA A 3 16.02 -6.96 11.68
C ALA A 3 15.23 -6.91 10.37
N ASP A 4 15.43 -7.88 9.48
CA ASP A 4 14.68 -7.97 8.22
C ASP A 4 13.19 -8.18 8.46
N HIS A 5 12.82 -9.03 9.40
CA HIS A 5 11.42 -9.27 9.73
C HIS A 5 10.74 -7.99 10.20
N GLU A 6 11.41 -7.24 11.07
CA GLU A 6 10.87 -5.97 11.59
C GLU A 6 10.76 -4.91 10.49
N GLU A 7 11.76 -4.80 9.62
CA GLU A 7 11.74 -3.84 8.53
C GLU A 7 10.61 -4.14 7.55
N VAL A 8 10.47 -5.40 7.14
CA VAL A 8 9.43 -5.83 6.21
C VAL A 8 8.03 -5.62 6.81
N ARG A 9 7.87 -5.96 8.09
CA ARG A 9 6.60 -5.75 8.79
C ARG A 9 6.24 -4.27 8.90
N ALA A 10 7.22 -3.41 9.18
CA ALA A 10 7.01 -1.98 9.29
C ALA A 10 6.70 -1.32 7.95
N LEU A 11 7.11 -1.91 6.83
CA LEU A 11 6.95 -1.31 5.51
C LEU A 11 5.48 -1.05 5.17
N VAL A 12 4.60 -2.03 5.41
CA VAL A 12 3.17 -1.87 5.12
C VAL A 12 2.52 -0.84 6.06
N GLN A 13 3.01 -0.74 7.30
CA GLN A 13 2.54 0.28 8.25
C GLN A 13 2.92 1.69 7.75
N ARG A 14 4.14 1.84 7.27
CA ARG A 14 4.60 3.12 6.70
C ARG A 14 3.81 3.50 5.46
N TYR A 15 3.48 2.52 4.62
CA TYR A 15 2.64 2.74 3.45
C TYR A 15 1.29 3.32 3.85
N ALA A 16 0.59 2.69 4.78
CA ALA A 16 -0.71 3.13 5.23
C ALA A 16 -0.65 4.57 5.79
N ARG A 17 0.34 4.86 6.62
CA ARG A 17 0.53 6.17 7.19
C ARG A 17 0.80 7.22 6.12
N ALA A 18 1.69 6.92 5.18
CA ALA A 18 2.04 7.87 4.12
C ALA A 18 0.85 8.18 3.20
N VAL A 19 0.05 7.18 2.87
CA VAL A 19 -1.16 7.38 2.06
C VAL A 19 -2.18 8.23 2.83
N ASP A 20 -2.42 7.93 4.10
CA ASP A 20 -3.38 8.69 4.92
C ASP A 20 -2.92 10.13 5.13
N ASP A 21 -1.62 10.37 5.24
CA ASP A 21 -1.02 11.70 5.38
C ASP A 21 -0.92 12.45 4.04
N ARG A 22 -1.28 11.83 2.92
CA ARG A 22 -1.13 12.39 1.56
C ARG A 22 0.32 12.72 1.21
N ASP A 23 1.26 11.99 1.78
CA ASP A 23 2.70 12.16 1.55
C ASP A 23 3.14 11.23 0.42
N VAL A 24 2.96 11.68 -0.83
CA VAL A 24 3.24 10.86 -2.01
C VAL A 24 4.71 10.50 -2.12
N ASP A 25 5.61 11.41 -1.73
CA ASP A 25 7.06 11.13 -1.78
C ASP A 25 7.42 10.02 -0.79
N ALA A 26 6.81 10.01 0.39
CA ALA A 26 7.01 8.92 1.36
C ALA A 26 6.46 7.59 0.83
N VAL A 27 5.33 7.61 0.12
CA VAL A 27 4.80 6.41 -0.54
C VAL A 27 5.79 5.92 -1.59
N ALA A 28 6.29 6.82 -2.45
CA ALA A 28 7.23 6.47 -3.52
C ALA A 28 8.49 5.80 -2.98
N ALA A 29 8.99 6.25 -1.84
CA ALA A 29 10.20 5.71 -1.21
C ALA A 29 10.08 4.24 -0.79
N LEU A 30 8.86 3.72 -0.68
CA LEU A 30 8.59 2.33 -0.28
C LEU A 30 8.55 1.36 -1.47
N PHE A 31 8.61 1.88 -2.69
CA PHE A 31 8.50 1.08 -3.91
C PHE A 31 9.82 1.08 -4.68
N HIS A 32 10.10 -0.05 -5.34
CA HIS A 32 11.16 -0.11 -6.34
C HIS A 32 10.79 0.82 -7.50
N PRO A 33 11.76 1.51 -8.14
CA PRO A 33 11.46 2.41 -9.28
C PRO A 33 10.72 1.73 -10.43
N ASP A 34 10.93 0.43 -10.63
CA ASP A 34 10.29 -0.35 -11.69
C ASP A 34 9.08 -1.15 -11.19
N ALA A 35 8.57 -0.83 -10.01
CA ALA A 35 7.47 -1.57 -9.41
C ALA A 35 6.19 -1.47 -10.24
N GLU A 36 5.36 -2.51 -10.10
CA GLU A 36 4.04 -2.58 -10.69
C GLU A 36 2.99 -2.65 -9.60
N VAL A 37 1.88 -1.94 -9.81
CA VAL A 37 0.73 -1.93 -8.90
C VAL A 37 -0.50 -2.36 -9.68
N THR A 38 -1.17 -3.39 -9.20
CA THR A 38 -2.40 -3.91 -9.79
C THR A 38 -3.54 -3.77 -8.79
N GLY A 39 -4.64 -3.20 -9.23
CA GLY A 39 -5.85 -3.02 -8.43
C GLY A 39 -7.10 -3.17 -9.27
N ALA A 40 -8.21 -2.63 -8.80
CA ALA A 40 -9.51 -2.75 -9.48
C ALA A 40 -9.50 -2.19 -10.92
N ARG A 41 -8.58 -1.28 -11.23
CA ARG A 41 -8.45 -0.65 -12.55
C ARG A 41 -7.41 -1.33 -13.44
N GLY A 42 -6.91 -2.51 -13.05
CA GLY A 42 -5.86 -3.21 -13.77
C GLY A 42 -4.46 -2.84 -13.26
N GLY A 43 -3.44 -3.27 -14.01
CA GLY A 43 -2.04 -3.04 -13.65
C GLY A 43 -1.46 -1.79 -14.28
N GLN A 44 -0.55 -1.14 -13.56
CA GLN A 44 0.19 0.01 -14.06
C GLN A 44 1.56 0.09 -13.39
N GLY A 45 2.50 0.77 -14.01
CA GLY A 45 3.79 1.06 -13.39
C GLY A 45 3.62 1.99 -12.18
N VAL A 46 4.56 1.92 -11.24
CA VAL A 46 4.48 2.70 -10.01
C VAL A 46 4.44 4.20 -10.27
N ALA A 47 5.20 4.69 -11.25
CA ALA A 47 5.22 6.14 -11.57
C ALA A 47 3.83 6.65 -11.97
N GLU A 48 3.15 5.91 -12.84
CA GLU A 48 1.80 6.24 -13.27
C GLU A 48 0.81 6.17 -12.11
N TRP A 49 0.92 5.12 -11.29
CA TRP A 49 0.07 4.98 -10.11
C TRP A 49 0.27 6.12 -9.10
N LEU A 50 1.52 6.53 -8.85
CA LEU A 50 1.83 7.64 -7.95
C LEU A 50 1.20 8.95 -8.44
N ASP A 51 1.14 9.17 -9.76
CA ASP A 51 0.48 10.35 -10.32
C ASP A 51 -1.01 10.37 -9.95
N THR A 52 -1.65 9.21 -9.86
CA THR A 52 -3.05 9.15 -9.42
C THR A 52 -3.22 9.59 -7.97
N LEU A 53 -2.21 9.38 -7.14
CA LEU A 53 -2.24 9.82 -5.75
C LEU A 53 -2.08 11.35 -5.60
N ARG A 54 -1.51 12.01 -6.61
CA ARG A 54 -1.31 13.46 -6.62
C ARG A 54 -2.53 14.23 -7.08
N THR A 55 -3.49 13.55 -7.71
CA THR A 55 -4.73 14.21 -8.17
C THR A 55 -5.67 14.45 -6.99
N PRO A 56 -6.51 15.51 -7.07
CA PRO A 56 -7.53 15.73 -6.04
C PRO A 56 -8.41 14.50 -5.86
N ARG A 57 -8.73 14.17 -4.63
CA ARG A 57 -9.47 12.97 -4.28
C ARG A 57 -10.90 13.28 -3.92
N THR A 58 -11.80 12.37 -4.28
CA THR A 58 -13.20 12.37 -3.85
C THR A 58 -13.29 12.27 -2.32
N PHE A 59 -12.32 11.58 -1.67
CA PHE A 59 -12.29 11.40 -0.24
C PHE A 59 -11.08 12.15 0.34
N PRO A 60 -11.30 13.32 0.97
CA PRO A 60 -10.20 14.12 1.51
C PRO A 60 -9.51 13.48 2.71
N THR A 61 -10.21 12.60 3.43
CA THR A 61 -9.67 11.92 4.61
C THR A 61 -9.78 10.42 4.43
N SER A 62 -8.72 9.71 4.78
CA SER A 62 -8.74 8.26 4.85
C SER A 62 -8.00 7.76 6.09
N MET A 63 -8.36 6.57 6.54
CA MET A 63 -7.67 5.89 7.61
C MET A 63 -7.57 4.41 7.27
N HIS A 64 -6.35 3.91 7.17
CA HIS A 64 -6.07 2.49 6.96
C HIS A 64 -5.86 1.83 8.32
N VAL A 65 -6.62 0.77 8.58
CA VAL A 65 -6.43 -0.08 9.75
C VAL A 65 -5.93 -1.42 9.25
N LEU A 66 -4.69 -1.76 9.57
CA LEU A 66 -4.01 -2.94 9.03
C LEU A 66 -4.09 -4.11 9.99
N GLY A 67 -4.27 -5.30 9.42
CA GLY A 67 -4.00 -6.54 10.13
C GLY A 67 -2.49 -6.79 10.21
N ASP A 68 -2.11 -7.76 11.02
CA ASP A 68 -0.72 -8.19 11.10
C ASP A 68 -0.38 -8.99 9.82
N PRO A 69 0.66 -8.61 9.08
CA PRO A 69 0.95 -9.29 7.81
C PRO A 69 1.48 -10.70 8.02
N LEU A 70 1.09 -11.60 7.12
CA LEU A 70 1.80 -12.86 6.95
C LEU A 70 3.03 -12.58 6.12
N ILE A 71 4.19 -12.98 6.62
CA ILE A 71 5.48 -12.70 6.00
C ILE A 71 6.15 -14.00 5.60
N ARG A 72 6.62 -14.07 4.36
CA ARG A 72 7.41 -15.19 3.87
C ARG A 72 8.70 -14.64 3.26
N PHE A 73 9.84 -15.12 3.73
CA PHE A 73 11.14 -14.81 3.13
C PHE A 73 11.52 -15.89 2.13
N GLY A 74 12.22 -15.48 1.08
CA GLY A 74 12.66 -16.37 0.02
C GLY A 74 11.76 -16.28 -1.22
N PRO A 75 12.09 -17.11 -2.26
CA PRO A 75 13.15 -18.13 -2.26
C PRO A 75 14.58 -17.58 -2.19
N GLY A 76 14.84 -16.36 -2.68
CA GLY A 76 16.14 -15.73 -2.61
C GLY A 76 16.36 -14.97 -1.29
N GLU A 77 17.63 -14.66 -0.97
CA GLU A 77 17.99 -13.93 0.25
C GLU A 77 17.43 -12.52 0.29
N ASP A 78 17.25 -11.93 -0.89
CA ASP A 78 16.79 -10.55 -1.04
C ASP A 78 15.33 -10.47 -1.51
N GLU A 79 14.55 -11.50 -1.20
CA GLU A 79 13.15 -11.60 -1.58
C GLU A 79 12.25 -11.89 -0.38
N ALA A 80 11.07 -11.28 -0.37
CA ALA A 80 10.05 -11.55 0.63
C ALA A 80 8.65 -11.32 0.03
N ALA A 81 7.65 -11.91 0.66
CA ALA A 81 6.26 -11.70 0.30
C ALA A 81 5.45 -11.34 1.55
N LEU A 82 4.54 -10.39 1.39
CA LEU A 82 3.60 -9.97 2.42
C LEU A 82 2.17 -10.22 1.98
N ASP A 83 1.34 -10.66 2.90
CA ASP A 83 -0.09 -10.82 2.72
C ASP A 83 -0.77 -10.10 3.89
N THR A 84 -1.45 -8.97 3.61
CA THR A 84 -1.96 -8.08 4.64
C THR A 84 -3.43 -7.73 4.38
N TYR A 85 -4.28 -7.97 5.37
CA TYR A 85 -5.64 -7.41 5.35
C TYR A 85 -5.64 -5.99 5.86
N ALA A 86 -6.52 -5.17 5.29
CA ALA A 86 -6.74 -3.80 5.73
C ALA A 86 -8.22 -3.46 5.67
N VAL A 87 -8.68 -2.63 6.61
CA VAL A 87 -9.95 -1.93 6.49
C VAL A 87 -9.61 -0.48 6.23
N VAL A 88 -10.13 0.07 5.14
CA VAL A 88 -9.85 1.45 4.71
C VAL A 88 -11.14 2.25 4.83
N TYR A 89 -11.10 3.26 5.70
CA TYR A 89 -12.19 4.22 5.85
C TYR A 89 -11.88 5.43 4.98
N GLN A 90 -12.76 5.70 4.02
CA GLN A 90 -12.64 6.88 3.16
C GLN A 90 -13.81 7.80 3.46
N LEU A 91 -13.51 8.98 3.99
CA LEU A 91 -14.51 9.93 4.43
C LEU A 91 -14.69 11.02 3.39
N GLY A 92 -15.94 11.19 2.94
CA GLY A 92 -16.29 12.21 2.00
C GLY A 92 -16.33 13.61 2.62
N ASP A 93 -16.37 14.61 1.77
CA ASP A 93 -16.50 15.99 2.21
C ASP A 93 -17.98 16.30 2.48
N ARG A 94 -18.32 16.42 3.75
CA ARG A 94 -19.71 16.68 4.19
C ARG A 94 -20.21 18.03 3.73
N SER A 95 -19.33 19.01 3.52
CA SER A 95 -19.71 20.34 3.05
C SER A 95 -20.20 20.33 1.61
N THR A 96 -19.80 19.33 0.82
CA THR A 96 -20.23 19.15 -0.57
C THR A 96 -21.26 18.03 -0.73
N GLY A 97 -21.75 17.45 0.37
CA GLY A 97 -22.70 16.34 0.35
C GLY A 97 -22.07 14.99 0.04
N GLY A 98 -20.75 14.89 0.12
CA GLY A 98 -20.03 13.64 -0.13
C GLY A 98 -20.30 12.58 0.93
N GLY A 99 -20.53 11.33 0.51
CA GLY A 99 -20.71 10.19 1.39
C GLY A 99 -19.39 9.48 1.69
N ASP A 100 -19.43 8.59 2.65
CA ASP A 100 -18.29 7.77 3.04
C ASP A 100 -18.27 6.45 2.28
N LEU A 101 -17.08 5.85 2.19
CA LEU A 101 -16.86 4.54 1.61
C LEU A 101 -15.92 3.75 2.51
N THR A 102 -16.29 2.52 2.85
CA THR A 102 -15.43 1.62 3.62
C THR A 102 -15.07 0.42 2.75
N LEU A 103 -13.79 0.07 2.74
CA LEU A 103 -13.24 -1.02 1.93
C LEU A 103 -12.56 -2.04 2.82
N GLY A 104 -12.84 -3.32 2.59
CA GLY A 104 -12.01 -4.40 3.07
C GLY A 104 -11.06 -4.80 1.95
N ILE A 105 -9.76 -4.68 2.18
CA ILE A 105 -8.75 -4.90 1.16
C ILE A 105 -7.74 -5.94 1.62
N ARG A 106 -7.23 -6.70 0.66
CA ARG A 106 -6.10 -7.59 0.86
C ARG A 106 -4.98 -7.14 -0.05
N TYR A 107 -3.84 -6.82 0.56
CA TYR A 107 -2.62 -6.48 -0.17
C TYR A 107 -1.75 -7.72 -0.28
N LEU A 108 -1.33 -8.03 -1.50
CA LEU A 108 -0.37 -9.09 -1.79
C LEU A 108 0.86 -8.43 -2.39
N ASP A 109 1.95 -8.40 -1.63
CA ASP A 109 3.15 -7.67 -1.99
C ASP A 109 4.34 -8.60 -2.17
N ASP A 110 5.06 -8.43 -3.26
CA ASP A 110 6.38 -9.02 -3.46
C ASP A 110 7.43 -7.95 -3.22
N LEU A 111 8.34 -8.23 -2.30
CA LEU A 111 9.38 -7.32 -1.89
C LEU A 111 10.74 -7.80 -2.36
N VAL A 112 11.61 -6.84 -2.64
CA VAL A 112 13.01 -7.10 -2.92
C VAL A 112 13.87 -6.14 -2.09
N ARG A 113 15.14 -6.55 -1.86
CA ARG A 113 16.12 -5.64 -1.30
C ARG A 113 16.72 -4.81 -2.42
N HIS A 114 16.64 -3.50 -2.30
CA HIS A 114 17.16 -2.55 -3.28
C HIS A 114 17.98 -1.49 -2.55
N ARG A 115 19.25 -1.37 -2.91
CA ARG A 115 20.16 -0.41 -2.27
C ARG A 115 20.18 -0.55 -0.74
N GLY A 116 20.20 -1.79 -0.25
CA GLY A 116 20.25 -2.10 1.17
C GLY A 116 18.94 -1.97 1.92
N ARG A 117 17.83 -1.69 1.26
CA ARG A 117 16.51 -1.54 1.89
C ARG A 117 15.48 -2.42 1.22
N TRP A 118 14.51 -2.89 2.00
CA TRP A 118 13.35 -3.59 1.47
C TRP A 118 12.39 -2.61 0.82
N VAL A 119 11.95 -2.93 -0.41
CA VAL A 119 10.97 -2.14 -1.15
C VAL A 119 9.98 -3.08 -1.85
N ILE A 120 8.81 -2.54 -2.18
CA ILE A 120 7.79 -3.30 -2.92
C ILE A 120 8.14 -3.29 -4.40
N LEU A 121 8.25 -4.48 -4.99
CA LEU A 121 8.47 -4.64 -6.43
C LEU A 121 7.15 -4.85 -7.17
N ARG A 122 6.21 -5.61 -6.57
CA ARG A 122 4.88 -5.81 -7.11
C ARG A 122 3.87 -5.74 -5.99
N ARG A 123 2.79 -5.03 -6.22
CA ARG A 123 1.64 -5.00 -5.32
C ARG A 123 0.39 -5.39 -6.09
N ARG A 124 -0.38 -6.33 -5.56
CA ARG A 124 -1.75 -6.59 -5.98
C ARG A 124 -2.69 -6.24 -4.84
N SER A 125 -3.64 -5.35 -5.11
CA SER A 125 -4.65 -4.94 -4.15
C SER A 125 -5.98 -5.56 -4.56
N GLU A 126 -6.55 -6.39 -3.69
CA GLU A 126 -7.82 -7.06 -3.91
C GLU A 126 -8.88 -6.43 -3.00
N THR A 127 -10.00 -5.99 -3.57
CA THR A 127 -11.14 -5.55 -2.77
C THR A 127 -11.94 -6.77 -2.37
N VAL A 128 -11.96 -7.07 -1.06
CA VAL A 128 -12.69 -8.21 -0.51
C VAL A 128 -14.17 -7.87 -0.36
N TRP A 129 -14.45 -6.66 0.12
CA TRP A 129 -15.80 -6.13 0.25
C TRP A 129 -15.76 -4.61 0.23
N MET A 130 -16.93 -3.99 -0.01
CA MET A 130 -17.07 -2.54 -0.08
C MET A 130 -18.45 -2.13 0.45
N ARG A 131 -18.48 -1.07 1.22
CA ARG A 131 -19.72 -0.51 1.77
C ARG A 131 -19.73 1.01 1.79
#